data_c4e5487b24f006fd18e5feccb7a12c40
#
_entry.id   c4e5487b24f006fd18e5feccb7a12c40
#
_cell.length_a   1.000
_cell.length_b   1.000
_cell.length_c   1.000
_cell.angle_alpha   90.00
_cell.angle_beta   90.00
_cell.angle_gamma   90.00
#
_symmetry.space_group_name_H-M   'P 1'
#
loop_
_entity.id
_entity.type
_entity.pdbx_description
1 polymer ?
#
loop_
_entity_poly.entity_id
_entity_poly.type
_entity_poly.pdbx_seq_one_letter_code
_entity_poly.pdbx_strand_id
1 'polypeptide(L)'
;MKNKNLLITGAATRVGKAIALHFAERGWNIALHYFRSSSKARKLKKIIEQNWVKVALIKADLKNPKQTEKIIPMARKKIGAIDCLVNNAALFEKDDITNFTTKSWNDHLNINLLAPTILIKQFAKQAPKKTVCNIINIIDQ
;
A
#
# COMPACT_ATOMS: atom_id res chain seq x y z
N MET A 1 1.25 1.25 -25.30
CA MET A 1 2.15 0.71 -24.25
C MET A 1 1.30 0.22 -23.06
N LYS A 2 1.70 -0.86 -22.39
CA LYS A 2 0.97 -1.37 -21.22
C LYS A 2 1.22 -0.42 -20.03
N ASN A 3 0.16 0.05 -19.36
CA ASN A 3 0.29 0.89 -18.18
C ASN A 3 1.03 0.13 -17.08
N LYS A 4 1.93 0.81 -16.37
CA LYS A 4 2.57 0.31 -15.16
C LYS A 4 1.59 0.30 -13.99
N ASN A 5 1.85 -0.53 -13.00
CA ASN A 5 0.97 -0.76 -11.86
C ASN A 5 1.66 -0.40 -10.53
N LEU A 6 1.05 0.49 -9.78
CA LEU A 6 1.46 0.86 -8.43
C LEU A 6 0.60 0.15 -7.39
N LEU A 7 1.22 -0.42 -6.36
CA LEU A 7 0.55 -0.72 -5.10
C LEU A 7 1.05 0.24 -4.03
N ILE A 8 0.14 0.90 -3.34
CA ILE A 8 0.46 1.80 -2.24
C ILE A 8 -0.37 1.50 -1.00
N THR A 9 0.29 1.37 0.15
CA THR A 9 -0.38 1.14 1.44
C THR A 9 -0.77 2.46 2.11
N GLY A 10 -1.91 2.46 2.84
CA GLY A 10 -2.42 3.66 3.49
C GLY A 10 -2.77 4.79 2.53
N ALA A 11 -3.25 4.44 1.33
CA ALA A 11 -3.38 5.38 0.21
C ALA A 11 -4.60 6.31 0.27
N ALA A 12 -5.53 6.11 1.21
CA ALA A 12 -6.80 6.84 1.20
C ALA A 12 -6.71 8.31 1.68
N THR A 13 -5.59 8.71 2.30
CA THR A 13 -5.42 10.00 2.96
C THR A 13 -3.99 10.51 2.92
N ARG A 14 -3.81 11.81 3.20
CA ARG A 14 -2.50 12.46 3.42
C ARG A 14 -1.49 12.14 2.30
N VAL A 15 -0.27 11.78 2.67
CA VAL A 15 0.85 11.49 1.76
C VAL A 15 0.50 10.38 0.78
N GLY A 16 -0.10 9.28 1.24
CA GLY A 16 -0.51 8.17 0.37
C GLY A 16 -1.48 8.59 -0.73
N LYS A 17 -2.46 9.47 -0.40
CA LYS A 17 -3.38 10.05 -1.41
C LYS A 17 -2.63 10.87 -2.45
N ALA A 18 -1.71 11.74 -2.01
CA ALA A 18 -0.93 12.59 -2.93
C ALA A 18 -0.08 11.76 -3.89
N ILE A 19 0.61 10.72 -3.37
CA ILE A 19 1.39 9.80 -4.19
C ILE A 19 0.50 9.07 -5.20
N ALA A 20 -0.66 8.54 -4.76
CA ALA A 20 -1.57 7.83 -5.66
C ALA A 20 -2.07 8.71 -6.82
N LEU A 21 -2.43 9.97 -6.54
CA LEU A 21 -2.84 10.93 -7.56
C LEU A 21 -1.70 11.24 -8.53
N HIS A 22 -0.52 11.52 -8.03
CA HIS A 22 0.66 11.83 -8.84
C HIS A 22 1.03 10.70 -9.84
N PHE A 23 0.95 9.45 -9.40
CA PHE A 23 1.17 8.30 -10.29
C PHE A 23 0.04 8.13 -11.30
N ALA A 24 -1.22 8.34 -10.88
CA ALA A 24 -2.37 8.24 -11.78
C ALA A 24 -2.32 9.25 -12.92
N GLU A 25 -1.96 10.52 -12.64
CA GLU A 25 -1.75 11.58 -13.63
C GLU A 25 -0.68 11.21 -14.67
N ARG A 26 0.20 10.27 -14.35
CA ARG A 26 1.24 9.73 -15.24
C ARG A 26 0.86 8.41 -15.91
N GLY A 27 -0.43 8.07 -15.86
CA GLY A 27 -0.97 6.90 -16.54
C GLY A 27 -0.72 5.57 -15.83
N TRP A 28 -0.36 5.56 -14.54
CA TRP A 28 -0.22 4.33 -13.79
C TRP A 28 -1.56 3.82 -13.27
N ASN A 29 -1.78 2.52 -13.37
CA ASN A 29 -2.88 1.87 -12.64
C ASN A 29 -2.55 1.80 -11.15
N ILE A 30 -3.55 1.94 -10.30
CA ILE A 30 -3.35 2.07 -8.85
C ILE A 30 -4.07 0.94 -8.08
N ALA A 31 -3.32 0.14 -7.33
CA ALA A 31 -3.87 -0.68 -6.26
C ALA A 31 -3.80 0.13 -4.95
N LEU A 32 -4.93 0.61 -4.52
CA LEU A 32 -5.12 1.52 -3.40
C LEU A 32 -5.48 0.70 -2.15
N HIS A 33 -4.47 0.45 -1.29
CA HIS A 33 -4.72 -0.23 -0.02
C HIS A 33 -5.23 0.74 1.05
N TYR A 34 -6.23 0.29 1.80
CA TYR A 34 -6.80 0.98 2.96
C TYR A 34 -7.28 -0.02 4.02
N PHE A 35 -7.49 0.44 5.24
CA PHE A 35 -8.12 -0.38 6.29
C PHE A 35 -9.47 0.20 6.73
N ARG A 36 -9.50 1.32 7.45
CA ARG A 36 -10.74 1.91 8.00
C ARG A 36 -11.37 2.99 7.12
N SER A 37 -10.59 3.66 6.30
CA SER A 37 -11.02 4.84 5.52
C SER A 37 -11.76 4.46 4.22
N SER A 38 -12.74 3.57 4.29
CA SER A 38 -13.47 3.04 3.13
C SER A 38 -14.15 4.12 2.28
N SER A 39 -14.82 5.09 2.91
CA SER A 39 -15.48 6.19 2.20
C SER A 39 -14.46 7.06 1.45
N LYS A 40 -13.34 7.43 2.10
CA LYS A 40 -12.26 8.21 1.49
C LYS A 40 -11.59 7.45 0.34
N ALA A 41 -11.37 6.15 0.51
CA ALA A 41 -10.81 5.28 -0.54
C ALA A 41 -11.71 5.23 -1.79
N ARG A 42 -13.04 5.10 -1.61
CA ARG A 42 -14.01 5.13 -2.72
C ARG A 42 -14.07 6.48 -3.42
N LYS A 43 -14.03 7.58 -2.67
CA LYS A 43 -13.98 8.94 -3.26
C LYS A 43 -12.71 9.13 -4.08
N LEU A 44 -11.56 8.74 -3.51
CA LEU A 44 -10.27 8.84 -4.19
C LEU A 44 -10.23 7.99 -5.47
N LYS A 45 -10.78 6.76 -5.42
CA LYS A 45 -10.90 5.90 -6.61
C LYS A 45 -11.59 6.64 -7.76
N LYS A 46 -12.77 7.28 -7.50
CA LYS A 46 -13.51 8.02 -8.53
C LYS A 46 -12.70 9.16 -9.14
N ILE A 47 -11.90 9.87 -8.33
CA ILE A 47 -11.02 10.94 -8.79
C ILE A 47 -9.92 10.38 -9.68
N ILE A 48 -9.26 9.30 -9.24
CA ILE A 48 -8.16 8.68 -9.99
C ILE A 48 -8.63 8.12 -11.32
N GLU A 49 -9.82 7.52 -11.38
CA GLU A 49 -10.40 6.95 -12.61
C GLU A 49 -10.63 7.98 -13.72
N GLN A 50 -10.70 9.28 -13.39
CA GLN A 50 -10.76 10.38 -14.36
C GLN A 50 -9.48 10.48 -15.22
N ASN A 51 -8.37 9.90 -14.78
CA ASN A 51 -7.12 9.81 -15.55
C ASN A 51 -7.07 8.60 -16.50
N TRP A 52 -8.21 7.93 -16.74
CA TRP A 52 -8.30 6.76 -17.65
C TRP A 52 -7.41 5.58 -17.23
N VAL A 53 -7.13 5.43 -15.94
CA VAL A 53 -6.34 4.35 -15.37
C VAL A 53 -7.22 3.41 -14.54
N LYS A 54 -6.78 2.15 -14.38
CA LYS A 54 -7.47 1.17 -13.53
C LYS A 54 -7.18 1.44 -12.07
N VAL A 55 -8.21 1.36 -11.22
CA VAL A 55 -8.07 1.48 -9.77
C VAL A 55 -8.66 0.28 -9.06
N ALA A 56 -7.84 -0.42 -8.29
CA ALA A 56 -8.25 -1.52 -7.44
C ALA A 56 -8.26 -1.08 -5.97
N LEU A 57 -9.39 -1.19 -5.29
CA LEU A 57 -9.46 -1.04 -3.84
C LEU A 57 -9.09 -2.35 -3.16
N ILE A 58 -8.12 -2.29 -2.24
CA ILE A 58 -7.63 -3.42 -1.46
C ILE A 58 -7.81 -3.11 0.02
N LYS A 59 -8.77 -3.77 0.66
CA LYS A 59 -9.01 -3.65 2.10
C LYS A 59 -8.25 -4.74 2.84
N ALA A 60 -7.38 -4.35 3.78
CA ALA A 60 -6.69 -5.28 4.67
C ALA A 60 -6.28 -4.58 5.97
N ASP A 61 -6.17 -5.33 7.06
CA ASP A 61 -5.55 -4.88 8.30
C ASP A 61 -4.09 -5.34 8.32
N LEU A 62 -3.17 -4.36 8.29
CA LEU A 62 -1.73 -4.63 8.31
C LEU A 62 -1.22 -5.17 9.66
N LYS A 63 -2.02 -5.07 10.73
CA LYS A 63 -1.75 -5.77 12.01
C LYS A 63 -1.86 -7.29 11.87
N ASN A 64 -2.58 -7.76 10.84
CA ASN A 64 -2.82 -9.16 10.58
C ASN A 64 -1.94 -9.67 9.42
N PRO A 65 -0.88 -10.46 9.70
CA PRO A 65 0.01 -10.96 8.65
C PRO A 65 -0.69 -11.76 7.55
N LYS A 66 -1.72 -12.57 7.91
CA LYS A 66 -2.49 -13.35 6.92
C LYS A 66 -3.29 -12.47 5.97
N GLN A 67 -3.77 -11.30 6.41
CA GLN A 67 -4.41 -10.33 5.52
C GLN A 67 -3.38 -9.61 4.67
N THR A 68 -2.23 -9.23 5.24
CA THR A 68 -1.12 -8.59 4.53
C THR A 68 -0.61 -9.46 3.38
N GLU A 69 -0.46 -10.76 3.58
CA GLU A 69 -0.04 -11.71 2.54
C GLU A 69 -0.96 -11.76 1.32
N LYS A 70 -2.24 -11.41 1.48
CA LYS A 70 -3.23 -11.40 0.40
C LYS A 70 -3.21 -10.13 -0.45
N ILE A 71 -2.59 -9.05 0.00
CA ILE A 71 -2.66 -7.74 -0.65
C ILE A 71 -2.08 -7.78 -2.08
N ILE A 72 -0.86 -8.27 -2.25
CA ILE A 72 -0.21 -8.37 -3.59
C ILE A 72 -0.98 -9.32 -4.51
N PRO A 73 -1.36 -10.55 -4.11
CA PRO A 73 -2.20 -11.42 -4.95
C PRO A 73 -3.52 -10.77 -5.37
N MET A 74 -4.21 -10.08 -4.47
CA MET A 74 -5.47 -9.38 -4.78
C MET A 74 -5.26 -8.22 -5.76
N ALA A 75 -4.22 -7.41 -5.57
CA ALA A 75 -3.87 -6.32 -6.46
C ALA A 75 -3.53 -6.85 -7.85
N ARG A 76 -2.68 -7.87 -7.93
CA ARG A 76 -2.28 -8.52 -9.19
C ARG A 76 -3.47 -9.07 -9.97
N LYS A 77 -4.43 -9.69 -9.29
CA LYS A 77 -5.66 -10.20 -9.93
C LYS A 77 -6.48 -9.09 -10.59
N LYS A 78 -6.49 -7.88 -10.00
CA LYS A 78 -7.33 -6.77 -10.46
C LYS A 78 -6.67 -5.88 -11.52
N ILE A 79 -5.38 -5.61 -11.39
CA ILE A 79 -4.68 -4.65 -12.27
C ILE A 79 -3.45 -5.22 -12.99
N GLY A 80 -3.05 -6.44 -12.67
CA GLY A 80 -1.85 -7.08 -13.24
C GLY A 80 -0.64 -7.04 -12.31
N ALA A 81 0.52 -7.51 -12.81
CA ALA A 81 1.76 -7.52 -12.05
C ALA A 81 2.13 -6.11 -11.56
N ILE A 82 2.58 -6.00 -10.32
CA ILE A 82 2.92 -4.72 -9.68
C ILE A 82 4.36 -4.34 -10.05
N ASP A 83 4.53 -3.16 -10.62
CA ASP A 83 5.83 -2.62 -11.04
C ASP A 83 6.46 -1.74 -9.95
N CYS A 84 5.64 -1.13 -9.10
CA CYS A 84 6.12 -0.32 -7.96
C CYS A 84 5.31 -0.62 -6.70
N LEU A 85 6.00 -0.85 -5.59
CA LEU A 85 5.42 -0.99 -4.26
C LEU A 85 5.81 0.22 -3.42
N VAL A 86 4.82 0.93 -2.86
CA VAL A 86 5.04 2.01 -1.90
C VAL A 86 4.48 1.60 -0.54
N ASN A 87 5.37 1.31 0.40
CA ASN A 87 5.04 1.11 1.81
C ASN A 87 4.93 2.48 2.49
N ASN A 88 3.69 3.00 2.57
CA ASN A 88 3.39 4.31 3.13
C ASN A 88 2.56 4.22 4.41
N ALA A 89 1.81 3.14 4.61
CA ALA A 89 1.06 2.98 5.86
C ALA A 89 1.99 2.88 7.05
N ALA A 90 1.71 3.65 8.09
CA ALA A 90 2.44 3.62 9.36
C ALA A 90 1.46 3.75 10.52
N LEU A 91 1.86 3.23 11.65
CA LEU A 91 1.24 3.46 12.96
C LEU A 91 2.21 4.26 13.81
N PHE A 92 1.73 5.37 14.35
CA PHE A 92 2.39 6.12 15.40
C PHE A 92 1.38 6.42 16.51
N GLU A 93 1.55 5.78 17.65
CA GLU A 93 0.82 6.08 18.89
C GLU A 93 1.82 6.62 19.90
N LYS A 94 1.46 7.70 20.58
CA LYS A 94 2.34 8.32 21.56
C LYS A 94 2.39 7.45 22.82
N ASP A 95 3.50 6.76 22.99
CA ASP A 95 3.86 6.03 24.19
C ASP A 95 5.34 6.24 24.52
N ASP A 96 5.75 5.83 25.70
CA ASP A 96 7.12 5.90 26.17
C ASP A 96 7.48 4.63 26.97
N ILE A 97 8.71 4.56 27.45
CA ILE A 97 9.22 3.39 28.18
C ILE A 97 8.43 3.06 29.44
N THR A 98 7.70 4.03 30.00
CA THR A 98 6.96 3.85 31.24
C THR A 98 5.50 3.43 31.03
N ASN A 99 4.95 3.67 29.83
CA ASN A 99 3.52 3.45 29.55
C ASN A 99 3.22 2.57 28.33
N PHE A 100 4.23 2.11 27.58
CA PHE A 100 3.98 1.21 26.46
C PHE A 100 3.36 -0.12 26.93
N THR A 101 2.54 -0.71 26.09
CA THR A 101 1.96 -2.03 26.32
C THR A 101 2.50 -3.03 25.30
N THR A 102 2.49 -4.32 25.66
CA THR A 102 2.83 -5.39 24.69
C THR A 102 1.98 -5.29 23.43
N LYS A 103 0.71 -4.88 23.58
CA LYS A 103 -0.18 -4.68 22.46
C LYS A 103 0.28 -3.54 21.56
N SER A 104 0.57 -2.35 22.09
CA SER A 104 1.04 -1.21 21.30
C SER A 104 2.37 -1.54 20.62
N TRP A 105 3.30 -2.18 21.31
CA TRP A 105 4.55 -2.67 20.77
C TRP A 105 4.36 -3.58 19.57
N ASN A 106 3.54 -4.61 19.72
CA ASN A 106 3.26 -5.55 18.63
C ASN A 106 2.55 -4.88 17.46
N ASP A 107 1.61 -3.97 17.71
CA ASP A 107 0.90 -3.22 16.68
C ASP A 107 1.87 -2.37 15.85
N HIS A 108 2.80 -1.65 16.49
CA HIS A 108 3.85 -0.87 15.81
C HIS A 108 4.77 -1.77 14.98
N LEU A 109 5.29 -2.85 15.55
CA LEU A 109 6.15 -3.78 14.81
C LEU A 109 5.42 -4.44 13.63
N ASN A 110 4.18 -4.83 13.82
CA ASN A 110 3.39 -5.46 12.76
C ASN A 110 3.15 -4.51 11.59
N ILE A 111 2.75 -3.27 11.85
CA ILE A 111 2.43 -2.32 10.78
C ILE A 111 3.69 -1.73 10.16
N ASN A 112 4.67 -1.30 10.98
CA ASN A 112 5.80 -0.51 10.48
C ASN A 112 6.97 -1.37 9.99
N LEU A 113 7.05 -2.64 10.40
CA LEU A 113 8.16 -3.52 10.04
C LEU A 113 7.70 -4.81 9.36
N LEU A 114 6.84 -5.60 10.01
CA LEU A 114 6.47 -6.92 9.50
C LEU A 114 5.63 -6.82 8.21
N ALA A 115 4.64 -5.91 8.15
CA ALA A 115 3.81 -5.75 6.98
C ALA A 115 4.62 -5.30 5.74
N PRO A 116 5.48 -4.27 5.79
CA PRO A 116 6.39 -3.95 4.69
C PRO A 116 7.25 -5.15 4.26
N THR A 117 7.81 -5.90 5.21
CA THR A 117 8.65 -7.07 4.92
C THR A 117 7.86 -8.16 4.19
N ILE A 118 6.63 -8.46 4.62
CA ILE A 118 5.75 -9.41 3.93
C ILE A 118 5.43 -8.93 2.51
N LEU A 119 5.10 -7.66 2.35
CA LEU A 119 4.79 -7.07 1.04
C LEU A 119 6.00 -7.09 0.10
N ILE A 120 7.19 -6.77 0.58
CA ILE A 120 8.46 -6.87 -0.18
C ILE A 120 8.69 -8.30 -0.63
N LYS A 121 8.54 -9.29 0.26
CA LYS A 121 8.65 -10.72 -0.07
C LYS A 121 7.66 -11.14 -1.16
N GLN A 122 6.40 -10.74 -1.04
CA GLN A 122 5.37 -11.07 -2.03
C GLN A 122 5.59 -10.32 -3.35
N PHE A 123 6.05 -9.08 -3.30
CA PHE A 123 6.41 -8.29 -4.46
C PHE A 123 7.56 -8.94 -5.25
N ALA A 124 8.64 -9.33 -4.59
CA ALA A 124 9.78 -9.99 -5.20
C ALA A 124 9.38 -11.28 -5.95
N LYS A 125 8.43 -12.05 -5.40
CA LYS A 125 7.95 -13.29 -6.03
C LYS A 125 7.21 -13.07 -7.34
N GLN A 126 6.57 -11.90 -7.53
CA GLN A 126 5.76 -11.61 -8.69
C GLN A 126 6.39 -10.59 -9.66
N ALA A 127 7.48 -9.93 -9.26
CA ALA A 127 8.15 -8.92 -10.07
C ALA A 127 8.58 -9.50 -11.43
N PRO A 128 8.29 -8.80 -12.54
CA PRO A 128 8.67 -9.27 -13.86
C PRO A 128 10.20 -9.32 -14.02
N LYS A 129 10.74 -10.42 -14.49
CA LYS A 129 12.21 -10.65 -14.59
C LYS A 129 12.95 -9.70 -15.55
N LYS A 130 12.24 -9.07 -16.50
CA LYS A 130 12.84 -8.26 -17.57
C LYS A 130 12.56 -6.76 -17.44
N THR A 131 11.96 -6.31 -16.34
CA THR A 131 11.62 -4.89 -16.13
C THR A 131 12.17 -4.40 -14.81
N VAL A 132 12.58 -3.13 -14.78
CA VAL A 132 12.95 -2.46 -13.53
C VAL A 132 11.70 -2.24 -12.70
N CYS A 133 11.69 -2.81 -11.50
CA CYS A 133 10.65 -2.64 -10.49
C CYS A 133 11.21 -1.91 -9.28
N ASN A 134 10.37 -1.12 -8.62
CA ASN A 134 10.80 -0.28 -7.49
C ASN A 134 10.04 -0.62 -6.22
N ILE A 135 10.74 -0.53 -5.10
CA ILE A 135 10.16 -0.54 -3.75
C ILE A 135 10.55 0.75 -3.07
N ILE A 136 9.55 1.46 -2.55
CA ILE A 136 9.74 2.73 -1.83
C ILE A 136 9.14 2.54 -0.43
N ASN A 137 9.96 2.78 0.59
CA ASN A 137 9.52 2.80 1.98
C ASN A 137 9.48 4.25 2.45
N ILE A 138 8.31 4.72 2.88
CA ILE A 138 8.17 6.02 3.53
C ILE A 138 8.49 5.80 5.01
N ILE A 139 9.60 6.38 5.43
CA ILE A 139 10.12 6.23 6.80
C ILE A 139 9.96 7.59 7.48
N ASP A 140 9.44 7.58 8.69
CA ASP A 140 9.40 8.74 9.57
C ASP A 140 10.62 8.75 10.50
N GLN A 141 11.06 9.94 10.89
CA GLN A 141 12.18 10.16 11.82
C GLN A 141 11.68 10.38 13.24
#